data_9561f61b375e1dab851f0a76ce03a1c6
#
_entry.id   9561f61b375e1dab851f0a76ce03a1c6
#
_cell.length_a   1.000
_cell.length_b   1.000
_cell.length_c   1.000
_cell.angle_alpha   90.00
_cell.angle_beta   90.00
_cell.angle_gamma   90.00
#
_symmetry.space_group_name_H-M   'P 1'
#
loop_
_entity.id
_entity.type
_entity.pdbx_description
1 polymer ?
#
loop_
_entity_poly.entity_id
_entity_poly.type
_entity_poly.pdbx_seq_one_letter_code
_entity_poly.pdbx_strand_id
1 'polypeptide(L)'
;MSDVFEFTLLPAQKWMLELPVGFKKGHDVAFLQGGMGSGKSMPGAFGCLLLCQEMCEKIDGLTGLVCAPSYSMLRDATIPIYKDLLFKFGLEEGLDYTFNRTHMKMTFHCWNDATLLFRSLDNPQSVRSINAAFAHVDEASLLKTRGHLLEVIGRIRQGGLSVYRIFVTSNPEARHGWMAELFDTPFKMTTVKDPRTKEETAVCFRKRRASTIENPHVEYSYIEALRQSMDEDMFRVFVLGEDCNLTRGLVVNNFTENNIRELKHREELPLHVTCDFNFDPCCWVFVQRVNGEFHAFDELCLDKTDVDEMCRALIEKFPKEKIKHGIIINGDASAGFNHVGVTVEDKAKDERNSLYTKMLNLLRREYGHDNVRVATNKGNPAISRRIESFKAKVCNANGEMYVYLDPRCERTIQCIKNLRYKDGCNDYDLPSPAQIAKDPSQKWLSDHAFDALSCMVDYYEPLKIDVIKKKAFVQKELYFNI
;
A
#
# COMPACT_ATOMS: atom_id res chain seq x y z
N MET A 1 -1.80 28.79 38.10
CA MET A 1 -1.98 27.35 38.28
C MET A 1 -1.58 26.73 36.96
N SER A 2 -0.50 25.98 36.90
CA SER A 2 -0.10 25.28 35.68
C SER A 2 -1.09 24.14 35.48
N ASP A 3 -1.89 24.24 34.46
CA ASP A 3 -2.75 23.15 34.04
C ASP A 3 -1.84 21.94 33.69
N VAL A 4 -1.90 20.93 34.55
CA VAL A 4 -1.18 19.67 34.31
C VAL A 4 -1.99 18.93 33.21
N PHE A 5 -1.50 18.97 32.01
CA PHE A 5 -2.07 18.14 30.93
C PHE A 5 -1.73 16.67 31.20
N GLU A 6 -2.71 15.89 31.58
CA GLU A 6 -2.58 14.43 31.66
C GLU A 6 -2.59 13.84 30.25
N PHE A 7 -1.45 13.33 29.82
CA PHE A 7 -1.29 12.70 28.51
C PHE A 7 -1.15 11.19 28.68
N THR A 8 -2.18 10.45 28.27
CA THR A 8 -2.18 8.99 28.37
C THR A 8 -1.59 8.35 27.13
N LEU A 9 -0.42 7.73 27.29
CA LEU A 9 0.24 6.97 26.24
C LEU A 9 -0.27 5.53 26.16
N LEU A 10 -0.48 5.04 24.95
CA LEU A 10 -0.74 3.61 24.72
C LEU A 10 0.50 2.77 25.09
N PRO A 11 0.33 1.50 25.48
CA PRO A 11 1.45 0.65 25.90
C PRO A 11 2.60 0.57 24.88
N ALA A 12 2.29 0.54 23.58
CA ALA A 12 3.28 0.53 22.51
C ALA A 12 4.01 1.88 22.38
N GLN A 13 3.31 3.00 22.60
CA GLN A 13 3.87 4.35 22.58
C GLN A 13 4.81 4.56 23.77
N LYS A 14 4.39 4.17 24.97
CA LYS A 14 5.20 4.22 26.18
C LYS A 14 6.50 3.42 26.02
N TRP A 15 6.42 2.19 25.50
CA TRP A 15 7.58 1.36 25.22
C TRP A 15 8.60 2.05 24.31
N MET A 16 8.16 2.80 23.30
CA MET A 16 9.07 3.50 22.38
C MET A 16 9.87 4.59 23.10
N LEU A 17 9.26 5.26 24.08
CA LEU A 17 9.87 6.35 24.85
C LEU A 17 10.80 5.85 25.95
N GLU A 18 10.53 4.68 26.52
CA GLU A 18 11.37 4.07 27.55
C GLU A 18 12.67 3.54 26.95
N LEU A 19 13.77 3.62 27.71
CA LEU A 19 15.02 2.97 27.36
C LEU A 19 14.98 1.49 27.74
N PRO A 20 15.70 0.61 27.01
CA PRO A 20 15.85 -0.77 27.42
C PRO A 20 16.50 -0.91 28.81
N VAL A 21 16.08 -1.90 29.56
CA VAL A 21 16.66 -2.19 30.87
C VAL A 21 18.19 -2.39 30.75
N GLY A 22 18.94 -1.66 31.57
CA GLY A 22 20.40 -1.72 31.55
C GLY A 22 21.10 -0.91 30.47
N PHE A 23 20.38 -0.23 29.58
CA PHE A 23 20.97 0.63 28.56
C PHE A 23 21.43 1.96 29.21
N LYS A 24 22.74 2.22 29.21
CA LYS A 24 23.34 3.39 29.90
C LYS A 24 24.00 4.37 28.94
N LYS A 25 24.61 3.88 27.86
CA LYS A 25 25.40 4.68 26.92
C LYS A 25 25.37 4.08 25.51
N GLY A 26 25.19 4.91 24.48
CA GLY A 26 25.25 4.51 23.09
C GLY A 26 24.03 4.90 22.27
N HIS A 27 23.72 4.12 21.22
CA HIS A 27 22.64 4.40 20.28
C HIS A 27 21.46 3.43 20.48
N ASP A 28 20.26 3.95 20.73
CA ASP A 28 19.01 3.22 20.81
C ASP A 28 18.15 3.52 19.58
N VAL A 29 18.00 2.55 18.71
CA VAL A 29 17.15 2.59 17.51
C VAL A 29 15.85 1.83 17.81
N ALA A 30 14.80 2.57 18.14
CA ALA A 30 13.49 2.02 18.51
C ALA A 30 12.54 2.10 17.31
N PHE A 31 12.10 0.95 16.80
CA PHE A 31 11.13 0.85 15.73
C PHE A 31 9.74 0.48 16.26
N LEU A 32 8.79 1.39 16.06
CA LEU A 32 7.37 1.11 16.29
C LEU A 32 6.69 0.81 14.97
N GLN A 33 6.44 -0.47 14.74
CA GLN A 33 5.71 -0.98 13.60
C GLN A 33 4.22 -0.97 13.92
N GLY A 34 3.40 -0.31 13.11
CA GLY A 34 1.99 -0.20 13.46
C GLY A 34 1.03 -0.18 12.29
N GLY A 35 -0.21 -0.61 12.54
CA GLY A 35 -1.31 -0.50 11.60
C GLY A 35 -1.70 0.96 11.30
N MET A 36 -2.58 1.14 10.31
CA MET A 36 -3.14 2.45 9.97
C MET A 36 -3.99 2.97 11.11
N GLY A 37 -3.67 4.16 11.63
CA GLY A 37 -4.41 4.71 12.78
C GLY A 37 -4.00 4.15 14.13
N SER A 38 -2.98 3.28 14.23
CA SER A 38 -2.46 2.76 15.51
C SER A 38 -1.84 3.81 16.42
N GLY A 39 -1.65 5.05 15.96
CA GLY A 39 -1.00 6.11 16.70
C GLY A 39 0.54 6.02 16.71
N LYS A 40 1.13 5.27 15.78
CA LYS A 40 2.58 4.97 15.74
C LYS A 40 3.50 6.18 15.56
N SER A 41 3.11 7.19 14.76
CA SER A 41 3.98 8.35 14.47
C SER A 41 4.05 9.34 15.62
N MET A 42 3.02 9.37 16.47
CA MET A 42 2.93 10.30 17.60
C MET A 42 4.07 10.13 18.61
N PRO A 43 4.42 8.92 19.12
CA PRO A 43 5.48 8.80 20.12
C PRO A 43 6.88 9.15 19.59
N GLY A 44 7.14 9.02 18.28
CA GLY A 44 8.38 9.52 17.68
C GLY A 44 8.49 11.03 17.75
N ALA A 45 7.40 11.74 17.40
CA ALA A 45 7.34 13.20 17.52
C ALA A 45 7.40 13.66 18.97
N PHE A 46 6.62 13.04 19.86
CA PHE A 46 6.60 13.33 21.29
C PHE A 46 7.99 13.12 21.92
N GLY A 47 8.67 12.02 21.60
CA GLY A 47 10.03 11.73 22.09
C GLY A 47 11.05 12.79 21.64
N CYS A 48 10.95 13.29 20.41
CA CYS A 48 11.80 14.38 19.95
C CYS A 48 11.54 15.69 20.70
N LEU A 49 10.28 16.03 20.96
CA LEU A 49 9.91 17.23 21.71
C LEU A 49 10.37 17.13 23.17
N LEU A 50 10.20 15.98 23.83
CA LEU A 50 10.73 15.74 25.17
C LEU A 50 12.25 15.92 25.23
N LEU A 51 12.98 15.35 24.25
CA LEU A 51 14.44 15.51 24.20
C LEU A 51 14.87 16.97 23.96
N CYS A 52 14.10 17.74 23.17
CA CYS A 52 14.32 19.18 23.06
C CYS A 52 14.20 19.85 24.42
N GLN A 53 13.13 19.59 25.16
CA GLN A 53 12.85 20.18 26.48
C GLN A 53 13.89 19.75 27.54
N GLU A 54 14.21 18.46 27.62
CA GLU A 54 15.07 17.93 28.70
C GLU A 54 16.55 18.25 28.51
N MET A 55 17.00 18.44 27.25
CA MET A 55 18.41 18.57 26.91
C MET A 55 18.82 19.98 26.51
N CYS A 56 17.88 20.91 26.29
CA CYS A 56 18.17 22.26 25.80
C CYS A 56 19.09 23.07 26.70
N GLU A 57 19.05 22.86 28.03
CA GLU A 57 19.95 23.54 28.96
C GLU A 57 21.32 22.86 29.09
N LYS A 58 21.43 21.59 28.67
CA LYS A 58 22.67 20.80 28.79
C LYS A 58 23.52 20.86 27.55
N ILE A 59 22.91 21.14 26.39
CA ILE A 59 23.57 21.15 25.08
C ILE A 59 23.24 22.44 24.37
N ASP A 60 24.24 23.26 24.19
CA ASP A 60 24.14 24.49 23.41
C ASP A 60 23.95 24.16 21.92
N GLY A 61 23.01 24.86 21.28
CA GLY A 61 22.67 24.60 19.88
C GLY A 61 22.07 23.19 19.62
N LEU A 62 21.32 22.64 20.59
CA LEU A 62 20.69 21.33 20.49
C LEU A 62 19.91 21.19 19.19
N THR A 63 20.23 20.16 18.41
CA THR A 63 19.60 19.91 17.11
C THR A 63 19.05 18.48 17.04
N GLY A 64 17.77 18.35 16.75
CA GLY A 64 17.11 17.09 16.39
C GLY A 64 16.87 17.01 14.88
N LEU A 65 16.76 15.80 14.36
CA LEU A 65 16.52 15.52 12.94
C LEU A 65 15.22 14.75 12.74
N VAL A 66 14.30 15.27 11.94
CA VAL A 66 13.04 14.62 11.60
C VAL A 66 13.03 14.32 10.10
N CYS A 67 12.82 13.06 9.76
CA CYS A 67 12.86 12.59 8.38
C CYS A 67 11.58 11.86 7.97
N ALA A 68 11.24 11.97 6.68
CA ALA A 68 10.25 11.13 6.02
C ALA A 68 10.71 10.83 4.58
N PRO A 69 10.12 9.83 3.90
CA PRO A 69 10.51 9.44 2.54
C PRO A 69 10.42 10.56 1.52
N SER A 70 9.42 11.45 1.62
CA SER A 70 9.23 12.56 0.69
C SER A 70 8.91 13.88 1.39
N TYR A 71 9.11 14.98 0.67
CA TYR A 71 8.75 16.32 1.16
C TYR A 71 7.23 16.46 1.40
N SER A 72 6.40 15.87 0.54
CA SER A 72 4.94 15.88 0.72
C SER A 72 4.52 15.16 2.01
N MET A 73 5.12 14.01 2.32
CA MET A 73 4.85 13.30 3.58
C MET A 73 5.26 14.10 4.80
N LEU A 74 6.42 14.78 4.77
CA LEU A 74 6.83 15.68 5.85
C LEU A 74 5.79 16.78 6.07
N ARG A 75 5.41 17.48 5.00
CA ARG A 75 4.50 18.64 5.04
C ARG A 75 3.08 18.25 5.47
N ASP A 76 2.55 17.17 4.88
CA ASP A 76 1.12 16.84 4.96
C ASP A 76 0.79 15.84 6.08
N ALA A 77 1.80 15.11 6.60
CA ALA A 77 1.60 14.10 7.64
C ALA A 77 2.48 14.33 8.88
N THR A 78 3.81 14.37 8.75
CA THR A 78 4.72 14.37 9.91
C THR A 78 4.71 15.70 10.67
N ILE A 79 4.89 16.85 9.98
CA ILE A 79 4.90 18.18 10.63
C ILE A 79 3.60 18.50 11.36
N PRO A 80 2.40 18.20 10.82
CA PRO A 80 1.15 18.42 11.54
C PRO A 80 1.09 17.72 12.90
N ILE A 81 1.69 16.51 13.05
CA ILE A 81 1.75 15.81 14.33
C ILE A 81 2.54 16.61 15.38
N TYR A 82 3.69 17.18 14.99
CA TYR A 82 4.47 18.04 15.86
C TYR A 82 3.70 19.28 16.28
N LYS A 83 3.04 19.96 15.34
CA LYS A 83 2.25 21.16 15.63
C LYS A 83 1.05 20.86 16.54
N ASP A 84 0.36 19.74 16.32
CA ASP A 84 -0.74 19.28 17.17
C ASP A 84 -0.26 19.01 18.63
N LEU A 85 0.89 18.37 18.78
CA LEU A 85 1.48 18.15 20.12
C LEU A 85 1.87 19.46 20.80
N LEU A 86 2.51 20.39 20.07
CA LEU A 86 2.88 21.70 20.63
C LEU A 86 1.66 22.51 21.06
N PHE A 87 0.62 22.50 20.24
CA PHE A 87 -0.67 23.13 20.59
C PHE A 87 -1.26 22.51 21.87
N LYS A 88 -1.25 21.18 21.99
CA LYS A 88 -1.70 20.47 23.21
C LYS A 88 -0.85 20.76 24.44
N PHE A 89 0.42 21.09 24.25
CA PHE A 89 1.30 21.54 25.33
C PHE A 89 1.13 23.03 25.69
N GLY A 90 0.22 23.72 25.02
CA GLY A 90 -0.01 25.14 25.22
C GLY A 90 1.08 26.06 24.67
N LEU A 91 1.90 25.56 23.70
CA LEU A 91 2.96 26.31 23.07
C LEU A 91 2.45 26.99 21.78
N GLU A 92 2.70 28.31 21.66
CA GLU A 92 2.21 29.14 20.56
C GLU A 92 3.28 29.42 19.50
N GLU A 93 2.93 29.24 18.22
CA GLU A 93 3.81 29.60 17.10
C GLU A 93 3.97 31.12 17.01
N GLY A 94 5.22 31.60 17.00
CA GLY A 94 5.58 33.02 17.01
C GLY A 94 5.95 33.54 18.40
N LEU A 95 5.55 32.87 19.49
CA LEU A 95 5.93 33.19 20.86
C LEU A 95 6.91 32.16 21.43
N ASP A 96 6.50 30.92 21.58
CA ASP A 96 7.32 29.87 22.19
C ASP A 96 8.22 29.17 21.16
N TYR A 97 7.77 29.07 19.93
CA TYR A 97 8.55 28.51 18.84
C TYR A 97 8.24 29.17 17.50
N THR A 98 9.15 29.04 16.54
CA THR A 98 8.94 29.49 15.16
C THR A 98 9.17 28.34 14.18
N PHE A 99 8.37 28.28 13.11
CA PHE A 99 8.53 27.33 12.02
C PHE A 99 8.88 28.02 10.71
N ASN A 100 10.15 27.92 10.32
CA ASN A 100 10.63 28.44 9.04
C ASN A 100 10.34 27.42 7.93
N ARG A 101 9.33 27.70 7.10
CA ARG A 101 8.88 26.82 6.01
C ARG A 101 9.92 26.69 4.88
N THR A 102 10.72 27.70 4.63
CA THR A 102 11.74 27.69 3.56
C THR A 102 12.90 26.77 3.95
N HIS A 103 13.37 26.86 5.18
CA HIS A 103 14.47 26.05 5.68
C HIS A 103 14.01 24.73 6.32
N MET A 104 12.70 24.50 6.39
CA MET A 104 12.12 23.33 7.06
C MET A 104 12.75 23.12 8.45
N LYS A 105 12.72 24.18 9.24
CA LYS A 105 13.32 24.26 10.58
C LYS A 105 12.32 24.80 11.59
N MET A 106 12.19 24.11 12.71
CA MET A 106 11.46 24.56 13.90
C MET A 106 12.49 24.98 14.96
N THR A 107 12.31 26.16 15.55
CA THR A 107 13.20 26.67 16.62
C THR A 107 12.35 26.96 17.84
N PHE A 108 12.76 26.45 19.00
CA PHE A 108 12.02 26.55 20.26
C PHE A 108 12.66 27.60 21.16
N HIS A 109 12.10 28.81 21.18
CA HIS A 109 12.60 29.93 21.97
C HIS A 109 12.43 29.66 23.48
N CYS A 110 11.36 28.95 23.85
CA CYS A 110 11.10 28.52 25.24
C CYS A 110 12.07 27.40 25.70
N TRP A 111 12.85 26.79 24.82
CA TRP A 111 13.81 25.72 25.11
C TRP A 111 15.19 26.04 24.56
N ASN A 112 15.72 27.21 24.97
CA ASN A 112 17.08 27.67 24.67
C ASN A 112 17.47 27.54 23.18
N ASP A 113 16.54 27.95 22.29
CA ASP A 113 16.68 27.87 20.82
C ASP A 113 17.02 26.46 20.28
N ALA A 114 16.65 25.42 21.00
CA ALA A 114 16.71 24.05 20.48
C ALA A 114 16.01 23.95 19.13
N THR A 115 16.51 23.14 18.19
CA THR A 115 15.99 23.10 16.83
C THR A 115 15.62 21.70 16.37
N LEU A 116 14.56 21.61 15.57
CA LEU A 116 14.25 20.43 14.79
C LEU A 116 14.40 20.75 13.28
N LEU A 117 15.21 19.95 12.60
CA LEU A 117 15.39 20.03 11.17
C LEU A 117 14.56 18.95 10.48
N PHE A 118 13.66 19.37 9.60
CA PHE A 118 12.82 18.45 8.82
C PHE A 118 13.45 18.19 7.46
N ARG A 119 13.72 16.94 7.10
CA ARG A 119 14.40 16.58 5.85
C ARG A 119 13.70 15.42 5.14
N SER A 120 13.51 15.58 3.84
CA SER A 120 13.09 14.49 2.97
C SER A 120 14.28 13.59 2.65
N LEU A 121 14.04 12.28 2.65
CA LEU A 121 15.03 11.27 2.27
C LEU A 121 14.90 10.83 0.79
N ASP A 122 14.15 11.56 -0.03
CA ASP A 122 14.20 11.38 -1.51
C ASP A 122 15.64 11.49 -2.01
N ASN A 123 16.40 12.43 -1.41
CA ASN A 123 17.84 12.53 -1.55
C ASN A 123 18.51 12.35 -0.18
N PRO A 124 19.06 11.16 0.12
CA PRO A 124 19.69 10.89 1.41
C PRO A 124 20.96 11.75 1.67
N GLN A 125 21.51 12.38 0.63
CA GLN A 125 22.64 13.29 0.81
C GLN A 125 22.25 14.61 1.52
N SER A 126 20.96 14.96 1.52
CA SER A 126 20.44 16.17 2.17
C SER A 126 20.73 16.25 3.68
N VAL A 127 20.98 15.11 4.32
CA VAL A 127 21.30 15.03 5.76
C VAL A 127 22.81 14.95 6.06
N ARG A 128 23.70 14.86 5.06
CA ARG A 128 25.13 14.59 5.27
C ARG A 128 25.88 15.66 6.07
N SER A 129 25.49 16.91 5.96
CA SER A 129 26.10 18.03 6.70
C SER A 129 25.54 18.22 8.11
N ILE A 130 24.53 17.45 8.51
CA ILE A 130 23.84 17.61 9.79
C ILE A 130 24.62 16.88 10.89
N ASN A 131 24.66 17.50 12.07
CA ASN A 131 25.15 16.92 13.31
C ASN A 131 24.01 17.06 14.34
N ALA A 132 23.29 15.98 14.62
CA ALA A 132 22.12 16.00 15.46
C ALA A 132 22.28 15.10 16.70
N ALA A 133 21.50 15.37 17.72
CA ALA A 133 21.48 14.65 19.00
C ALA A 133 20.56 13.43 18.98
N PHE A 134 19.46 13.52 18.24
CA PHE A 134 18.45 12.48 18.11
C PHE A 134 17.72 12.60 16.78
N ALA A 135 16.95 11.56 16.42
CA ALA A 135 16.15 11.59 15.19
C ALA A 135 14.80 10.91 15.36
N HIS A 136 13.85 11.34 14.48
CA HIS A 136 12.63 10.62 14.16
C HIS A 136 12.58 10.35 12.65
N VAL A 137 12.42 9.10 12.25
CA VAL A 137 12.24 8.68 10.86
C VAL A 137 10.83 8.10 10.73
N ASP A 138 9.95 8.87 10.12
CA ASP A 138 8.55 8.49 9.93
C ASP A 138 8.33 7.82 8.57
N GLU A 139 7.40 6.88 8.50
CA GLU A 139 7.06 6.06 7.32
C GLU A 139 8.28 5.36 6.68
N ALA A 140 9.15 4.82 7.53
CA ALA A 140 10.46 4.27 7.13
C ALA A 140 10.38 3.10 6.13
N SER A 141 9.30 2.31 6.12
CA SER A 141 9.12 1.21 5.16
C SER A 141 9.01 1.67 3.70
N LEU A 142 8.71 2.96 3.49
CA LEU A 142 8.65 3.55 2.15
C LEU A 142 10.01 4.05 1.65
N LEU A 143 11.06 3.96 2.47
CA LEU A 143 12.43 4.26 2.04
C LEU A 143 12.94 3.16 1.10
N LYS A 144 13.59 3.56 0.01
CA LYS A 144 14.02 2.63 -1.05
C LYS A 144 15.01 1.57 -0.57
N THR A 145 15.91 1.93 0.34
CA THR A 145 16.96 1.03 0.81
C THR A 145 17.32 1.29 2.28
N ARG A 146 17.91 0.31 2.93
CA ARG A 146 18.54 0.41 4.26
C ARG A 146 19.52 1.58 4.36
N GLY A 147 20.20 1.95 3.27
CA GLY A 147 21.17 3.04 3.23
C GLY A 147 20.59 4.38 3.68
N HIS A 148 19.31 4.66 3.41
CA HIS A 148 18.67 5.91 3.84
C HIS A 148 18.59 6.02 5.37
N LEU A 149 18.21 4.94 6.07
CA LEU A 149 18.19 4.93 7.54
C LEU A 149 19.62 5.00 8.12
N LEU A 150 20.58 4.30 7.53
CA LEU A 150 21.98 4.34 7.97
C LEU A 150 22.61 5.73 7.82
N GLU A 151 22.22 6.49 6.77
CA GLU A 151 22.65 7.90 6.65
C GLU A 151 22.12 8.74 7.82
N VAL A 152 20.87 8.55 8.24
CA VAL A 152 20.33 9.25 9.40
C VAL A 152 21.05 8.84 10.68
N ILE A 153 21.22 7.54 10.94
CA ILE A 153 21.95 7.04 12.13
C ILE A 153 23.36 7.64 12.20
N GLY A 154 24.07 7.73 11.07
CA GLY A 154 25.40 8.33 10.98
C GLY A 154 25.46 9.83 11.30
N ARG A 155 24.31 10.52 11.37
CA ARG A 155 24.20 11.95 11.74
C ARG A 155 23.94 12.16 13.21
N ILE A 156 23.53 11.13 13.94
CA ILE A 156 23.18 11.23 15.36
C ILE A 156 24.44 11.05 16.22
N ARG A 157 25.13 12.19 16.40
CA ARG A 157 26.46 12.23 17.05
C ARG A 157 26.80 13.58 17.70
N GLN A 158 25.82 14.50 17.89
CA GLN A 158 26.06 15.77 18.59
C GLN A 158 26.56 15.47 20.00
N GLY A 159 27.70 16.06 20.37
CA GLY A 159 28.37 15.80 21.64
C GLY A 159 27.52 16.19 22.86
N GLY A 160 27.91 15.68 24.03
CA GLY A 160 27.25 16.01 25.30
C GLY A 160 26.18 15.00 25.76
N LEU A 161 25.88 13.98 24.97
CA LEU A 161 24.91 12.94 25.31
C LEU A 161 25.57 11.60 25.66
N SER A 162 25.00 10.91 26.64
CA SER A 162 25.32 9.51 26.89
C SER A 162 24.48 8.57 26.02
N VAL A 163 23.24 8.95 25.72
CA VAL A 163 22.30 8.15 24.94
C VAL A 163 21.81 8.92 23.74
N TYR A 164 21.95 8.33 22.58
CA TYR A 164 21.46 8.83 21.29
C TYR A 164 20.20 8.05 20.90
N ARG A 165 19.08 8.76 20.72
CA ARG A 165 17.79 8.16 20.42
C ARG A 165 17.42 8.32 18.94
N ILE A 166 17.05 7.23 18.30
CA ILE A 166 16.49 7.23 16.95
C ILE A 166 15.14 6.52 17.01
N PHE A 167 14.08 7.29 16.81
CA PHE A 167 12.71 6.81 16.74
C PHE A 167 12.38 6.50 15.29
N VAL A 168 11.99 5.26 14.99
CA VAL A 168 11.58 4.82 13.66
C VAL A 168 10.12 4.42 13.72
N THR A 169 9.31 4.98 12.85
CA THR A 169 7.87 4.69 12.81
C THR A 169 7.44 4.33 11.40
N SER A 170 6.66 3.27 11.25
CA SER A 170 6.13 2.86 9.95
C SER A 170 5.05 1.79 10.06
N ASN A 171 4.32 1.59 8.96
CA ASN A 171 3.61 0.34 8.75
C ASN A 171 4.62 -0.80 8.51
N PRO A 172 4.21 -2.07 8.66
CA PRO A 172 5.01 -3.20 8.18
C PRO A 172 5.33 -3.05 6.68
N GLU A 173 6.46 -3.58 6.27
CA GLU A 173 6.70 -3.79 4.84
C GLU A 173 5.71 -4.84 4.31
N ALA A 174 5.06 -4.53 3.19
CA ALA A 174 4.20 -5.49 2.49
C ALA A 174 4.99 -6.65 1.83
N ARG A 175 6.32 -6.59 1.92
CA ARG A 175 7.28 -7.57 1.40
C ARG A 175 8.36 -7.81 2.44
N HIS A 176 9.00 -8.96 2.37
CA HIS A 176 10.22 -9.20 3.13
C HIS A 176 11.36 -8.34 2.57
N GLY A 177 11.57 -7.18 3.16
CA GLY A 177 12.53 -6.19 2.71
C GLY A 177 13.58 -5.87 3.76
N TRP A 178 14.32 -4.79 3.54
CA TRP A 178 15.47 -4.39 4.37
C TRP A 178 15.11 -4.08 5.83
N MET A 179 13.87 -3.65 6.11
CA MET A 179 13.42 -3.42 7.50
C MET A 179 13.23 -4.74 8.24
N ALA A 180 12.65 -5.75 7.58
CA ALA A 180 12.49 -7.07 8.16
C ALA A 180 13.85 -7.71 8.47
N GLU A 181 14.86 -7.47 7.60
CA GLU A 181 16.24 -7.93 7.84
C GLU A 181 16.93 -7.18 8.98
N LEU A 182 16.75 -5.85 9.06
CA LEU A 182 17.39 -5.01 10.08
C LEU A 182 16.80 -5.24 11.46
N PHE A 183 15.50 -5.51 11.53
CA PHE A 183 14.73 -5.76 12.75
C PHE A 183 14.20 -7.21 12.75
N ASP A 184 15.02 -8.16 12.31
CA ASP A 184 14.72 -9.60 12.27
C ASP A 184 14.36 -10.18 13.64
N THR A 185 14.97 -9.60 14.68
CA THR A 185 14.66 -9.91 16.07
C THR A 185 14.00 -8.70 16.76
N PRO A 186 13.02 -8.92 17.66
CA PRO A 186 12.38 -7.84 18.40
C PRO A 186 13.32 -7.00 19.26
N PHE A 187 14.47 -7.58 19.64
CA PHE A 187 15.47 -6.93 20.45
C PHE A 187 16.87 -7.47 20.16
N LYS A 188 17.80 -6.57 19.81
CA LYS A 188 19.21 -6.87 19.59
C LYS A 188 20.07 -5.77 20.20
N MET A 189 20.83 -6.07 21.22
CA MET A 189 21.76 -5.14 21.84
C MET A 189 23.18 -5.71 21.76
N THR A 190 24.10 -4.91 21.21
CA THR A 190 25.52 -5.26 21.11
C THR A 190 26.32 -4.27 21.93
N THR A 191 27.07 -4.74 22.91
CA THR A 191 27.99 -3.94 23.71
C THR A 191 29.38 -4.02 23.12
N VAL A 192 30.03 -2.87 22.94
CA VAL A 192 31.39 -2.75 22.44
C VAL A 192 32.22 -1.86 23.38
N LYS A 193 33.51 -2.12 23.47
CA LYS A 193 34.43 -1.23 24.21
C LYS A 193 35.06 -0.24 23.22
N ASP A 194 34.97 1.04 23.56
CA ASP A 194 35.71 2.07 22.80
C ASP A 194 37.24 1.79 22.96
N PRO A 195 37.95 1.56 21.86
CA PRO A 195 39.38 1.24 21.93
C PRO A 195 40.22 2.38 22.53
N ARG A 196 39.71 3.62 22.49
CA ARG A 196 40.42 4.84 22.97
C ARG A 196 40.18 5.08 24.45
N THR A 197 38.90 5.06 24.88
CA THR A 197 38.52 5.41 26.25
C THR A 197 38.36 4.19 27.15
N LYS A 198 38.28 2.97 26.57
CA LYS A 198 37.99 1.69 27.27
C LYS A 198 36.58 1.64 27.87
N GLU A 199 35.76 2.63 27.67
CA GLU A 199 34.38 2.66 28.14
C GLU A 199 33.51 1.71 27.32
N GLU A 200 32.53 1.10 27.98
CA GLU A 200 31.52 0.28 27.31
C GLU A 200 30.40 1.15 26.75
N THR A 201 30.06 0.90 25.50
CA THR A 201 28.95 1.55 24.79
C THR A 201 28.11 0.48 24.10
N ALA A 202 26.81 0.72 23.96
CA ALA A 202 25.90 -0.22 23.35
C ALA A 202 25.24 0.34 22.08
N VAL A 203 24.95 -0.53 21.14
CA VAL A 203 24.04 -0.24 20.01
C VAL A 203 22.85 -1.20 20.15
N CYS A 204 21.67 -0.62 20.27
CA CYS A 204 20.43 -1.37 20.42
C CYS A 204 19.52 -1.12 19.22
N PHE A 205 19.07 -2.20 18.58
CA PHE A 205 17.96 -2.21 17.63
C PHE A 205 16.80 -2.96 18.27
N ARG A 206 15.65 -2.32 18.34
CA ARG A 206 14.47 -2.93 18.96
C ARG A 206 13.19 -2.59 18.22
N LYS A 207 12.29 -3.56 18.14
CA LYS A 207 11.00 -3.45 17.43
C LYS A 207 9.86 -3.80 18.36
N ARG A 208 8.76 -3.06 18.26
CA ARG A 208 7.47 -3.40 18.84
C ARG A 208 6.35 -3.16 17.85
N ARG A 209 5.33 -4.00 17.92
CA ARG A 209 4.11 -3.88 17.14
C ARG A 209 3.08 -3.04 17.89
N ALA A 210 2.28 -2.26 17.12
CA ALA A 210 1.10 -1.54 17.58
C ALA A 210 -0.07 -1.83 16.65
N SER A 211 -1.11 -2.46 17.16
CA SER A 211 -2.33 -2.72 16.38
C SER A 211 -3.24 -1.49 16.36
N THR A 212 -3.97 -1.28 15.26
CA THR A 212 -5.03 -0.28 15.19
C THR A 212 -6.15 -0.57 16.18
N ILE A 213 -6.41 -1.86 16.44
CA ILE A 213 -7.46 -2.30 17.38
C ILE A 213 -7.14 -1.88 18.81
N GLU A 214 -5.86 -1.75 19.17
CA GLU A 214 -5.40 -1.32 20.50
C GLU A 214 -5.56 0.19 20.73
N ASN A 215 -5.89 0.97 19.68
CA ASN A 215 -6.06 2.41 19.81
C ASN A 215 -7.52 2.77 20.13
N PRO A 216 -7.84 3.20 21.36
CA PRO A 216 -9.21 3.53 21.76
C PRO A 216 -9.77 4.79 21.10
N HIS A 217 -8.91 5.58 20.42
CA HIS A 217 -9.31 6.79 19.70
C HIS A 217 -9.74 6.50 18.24
N VAL A 218 -9.71 5.23 17.83
CA VAL A 218 -10.19 4.79 16.51
C VAL A 218 -11.56 4.17 16.67
N GLU A 219 -12.53 4.73 15.95
CA GLU A 219 -13.89 4.20 15.94
C GLU A 219 -13.92 2.75 15.42
N TYR A 220 -14.69 1.89 16.08
CA TYR A 220 -14.81 0.49 15.67
C TYR A 220 -15.36 0.35 14.26
N SER A 221 -16.26 1.25 13.86
CA SER A 221 -16.81 1.31 12.49
C SER A 221 -15.73 1.50 11.41
N TYR A 222 -14.65 2.22 11.73
CA TYR A 222 -13.50 2.36 10.83
C TYR A 222 -12.74 1.03 10.67
N ILE A 223 -12.50 0.32 11.78
CA ILE A 223 -11.84 -0.99 11.78
C ILE A 223 -12.67 -1.98 10.96
N GLU A 224 -13.99 -1.96 11.15
CA GLU A 224 -14.91 -2.83 10.42
C GLU A 224 -14.96 -2.51 8.92
N ALA A 225 -14.94 -1.22 8.56
CA ALA A 225 -14.84 -0.81 7.15
C ALA A 225 -13.53 -1.30 6.49
N LEU A 226 -12.40 -1.29 7.23
CA LEU A 226 -11.14 -1.87 6.73
C LEU A 226 -11.26 -3.39 6.57
N ARG A 227 -11.88 -4.07 7.54
CA ARG A 227 -12.07 -5.53 7.49
C ARG A 227 -12.91 -5.97 6.29
N GLN A 228 -13.94 -5.21 5.96
CA GLN A 228 -14.78 -5.46 4.78
C GLN A 228 -14.08 -5.12 3.45
N SER A 229 -13.10 -4.22 3.48
CA SER A 229 -12.43 -3.71 2.28
C SER A 229 -11.16 -4.45 1.90
N MET A 230 -10.58 -5.23 2.81
CA MET A 230 -9.28 -5.89 2.66
C MET A 230 -9.42 -7.40 2.74
N ASP A 231 -8.51 -8.14 2.11
CA ASP A 231 -8.31 -9.55 2.41
C ASP A 231 -7.61 -9.73 3.78
N GLU A 232 -7.54 -10.95 4.28
CA GLU A 232 -6.99 -11.27 5.61
C GLU A 232 -5.52 -10.85 5.73
N ASP A 233 -4.68 -11.09 4.71
CA ASP A 233 -3.25 -10.75 4.76
C ASP A 233 -3.05 -9.23 4.80
N MET A 234 -3.81 -8.48 4.00
CA MET A 234 -3.80 -7.02 4.05
C MET A 234 -4.28 -6.50 5.40
N PHE A 235 -5.33 -7.10 5.97
CA PHE A 235 -5.84 -6.72 7.29
C PHE A 235 -4.77 -6.94 8.38
N ARG A 236 -4.06 -8.07 8.32
CA ARG A 236 -2.93 -8.37 9.23
C ARG A 236 -1.82 -7.32 9.13
N VAL A 237 -1.41 -6.95 7.91
CA VAL A 237 -0.37 -5.95 7.70
C VAL A 237 -0.84 -4.55 8.10
N PHE A 238 -1.97 -4.09 7.55
CA PHE A 238 -2.35 -2.68 7.64
C PHE A 238 -3.19 -2.33 8.87
N VAL A 239 -3.81 -3.30 9.54
CA VAL A 239 -4.59 -3.08 10.76
C VAL A 239 -3.91 -3.67 11.97
N LEU A 240 -3.49 -4.93 11.91
CA LEU A 240 -2.85 -5.57 13.05
C LEU A 240 -1.37 -5.18 13.19
N GLY A 241 -0.74 -4.62 12.15
CA GLY A 241 0.67 -4.24 12.16
C GLY A 241 1.61 -5.46 12.11
N GLU A 242 1.16 -6.60 11.58
CA GLU A 242 1.92 -7.84 11.50
C GLU A 242 2.84 -7.88 10.29
N ASP A 243 3.99 -8.55 10.44
CA ASP A 243 4.85 -8.88 9.31
C ASP A 243 4.16 -9.96 8.46
N CYS A 244 3.84 -9.65 7.22
CA CYS A 244 3.31 -10.58 6.24
C CYS A 244 3.87 -10.25 4.86
N ASN A 245 4.35 -11.24 4.15
CA ASN A 245 4.82 -11.03 2.79
C ASN A 245 3.66 -11.20 1.81
N LEU A 246 3.08 -10.08 1.39
CA LEU A 246 1.96 -10.04 0.44
C LEU A 246 2.34 -10.44 -1.00
N THR A 247 3.65 -10.61 -1.29
CA THR A 247 4.15 -10.93 -2.64
C THR A 247 4.87 -12.28 -2.69
N ARG A 248 4.49 -13.23 -1.84
CA ARG A 248 5.09 -14.58 -1.81
C ARG A 248 4.05 -15.65 -2.06
N GLY A 249 4.39 -16.61 -2.92
CA GLY A 249 3.53 -17.75 -3.22
C GLY A 249 2.45 -17.42 -4.24
N LEU A 250 1.22 -17.85 -4.00
CA LEU A 250 0.10 -17.62 -4.91
C LEU A 250 -0.32 -16.15 -4.93
N VAL A 251 -0.63 -15.62 -6.12
CA VAL A 251 -1.13 -14.26 -6.30
C VAL A 251 -2.50 -14.09 -5.63
N VAL A 252 -3.36 -15.09 -5.75
CA VAL A 252 -4.70 -15.11 -5.14
C VAL A 252 -4.78 -16.27 -4.16
N ASN A 253 -4.13 -16.13 -3.01
CA ASN A 253 -4.00 -17.16 -2.00
C ASN A 253 -5.29 -17.44 -1.20
N ASN A 254 -6.27 -16.54 -1.29
CA ASN A 254 -7.57 -16.64 -0.63
C ASN A 254 -8.70 -17.18 -1.52
N PHE A 255 -8.39 -17.61 -2.76
CA PHE A 255 -9.35 -18.30 -3.63
C PHE A 255 -9.48 -19.77 -3.23
N THR A 256 -10.69 -20.22 -2.99
CA THR A 256 -11.00 -21.55 -2.48
C THR A 256 -12.12 -22.23 -3.29
N GLU A 257 -12.41 -23.48 -2.99
CA GLU A 257 -13.54 -24.20 -3.60
C GLU A 257 -14.90 -23.51 -3.30
N ASN A 258 -15.01 -22.72 -2.25
CA ASN A 258 -16.22 -21.95 -1.94
C ASN A 258 -16.51 -20.83 -2.96
N ASN A 259 -15.50 -20.41 -3.72
CA ASN A 259 -15.67 -19.47 -4.82
C ASN A 259 -16.14 -20.14 -6.12
N ILE A 260 -16.25 -21.47 -6.14
CA ILE A 260 -16.65 -22.24 -7.31
C ILE A 260 -18.06 -22.78 -7.06
N ARG A 261 -19.02 -22.40 -7.90
CA ARG A 261 -20.40 -22.87 -7.82
C ARG A 261 -21.07 -22.84 -9.19
N GLU A 262 -22.07 -23.66 -9.42
CA GLU A 262 -22.87 -23.61 -10.64
C GLU A 262 -23.56 -22.25 -10.78
N LEU A 263 -23.32 -21.59 -11.91
CA LEU A 263 -23.88 -20.30 -12.26
C LEU A 263 -24.60 -20.40 -13.60
N LYS A 264 -25.72 -19.69 -13.76
CA LYS A 264 -26.47 -19.65 -15.01
C LYS A 264 -26.49 -18.25 -15.58
N HIS A 265 -26.42 -18.14 -16.90
CA HIS A 265 -26.69 -16.90 -17.61
C HIS A 265 -28.12 -16.43 -17.26
N ARG A 266 -28.26 -15.18 -16.86
CA ARG A 266 -29.53 -14.52 -16.55
C ARG A 266 -29.82 -13.52 -17.64
N GLU A 267 -30.88 -13.80 -18.42
CA GLU A 267 -31.23 -12.95 -19.58
C GLU A 267 -31.72 -11.55 -19.17
N GLU A 268 -32.15 -11.39 -17.92
CA GLU A 268 -32.58 -10.12 -17.31
C GLU A 268 -31.42 -9.18 -16.89
N LEU A 269 -30.17 -9.63 -17.03
CA LEU A 269 -29.00 -8.84 -16.66
C LEU A 269 -28.09 -8.60 -17.88
N PRO A 270 -27.36 -7.48 -17.93
CA PRO A 270 -26.36 -7.25 -18.94
C PRO A 270 -25.28 -8.34 -18.94
N LEU A 271 -24.81 -8.71 -20.12
CA LEU A 271 -23.64 -9.57 -20.29
C LEU A 271 -22.38 -8.73 -20.22
N HIS A 272 -21.55 -8.95 -19.22
CA HIS A 272 -20.18 -8.42 -19.19
C HIS A 272 -19.24 -9.38 -19.89
N VAL A 273 -18.47 -8.85 -20.83
CA VAL A 273 -17.40 -9.57 -21.52
C VAL A 273 -16.09 -8.93 -21.08
N THR A 274 -15.37 -9.57 -20.18
CA THR A 274 -14.06 -9.04 -19.75
C THR A 274 -12.95 -9.70 -20.54
N CYS A 275 -12.16 -8.86 -21.22
CA CYS A 275 -11.26 -9.27 -22.28
C CYS A 275 -9.80 -9.09 -21.88
N ASP A 276 -8.99 -10.10 -22.19
CA ASP A 276 -7.57 -9.95 -22.47
C ASP A 276 -7.37 -10.16 -23.98
N PHE A 277 -6.53 -9.30 -24.58
CA PHE A 277 -6.37 -9.23 -26.03
C PHE A 277 -5.09 -9.87 -26.55
N ASN A 278 -4.52 -10.80 -25.81
CA ASN A 278 -3.40 -11.60 -26.28
C ASN A 278 -3.82 -12.53 -27.43
N PHE A 279 -2.85 -12.91 -28.25
CA PHE A 279 -3.11 -13.72 -29.44
C PHE A 279 -3.07 -15.23 -29.15
N ASP A 280 -2.21 -15.69 -28.24
CA ASP A 280 -2.00 -17.11 -27.95
C ASP A 280 -1.67 -17.36 -26.47
N PRO A 281 -2.63 -17.67 -25.61
CA PRO A 281 -4.07 -17.73 -25.84
C PRO A 281 -4.77 -16.36 -25.73
N CYS A 282 -5.92 -16.20 -26.41
CA CYS A 282 -6.84 -15.11 -26.16
C CYS A 282 -7.95 -15.59 -25.23
N CYS A 283 -8.17 -14.87 -24.10
CA CYS A 283 -9.11 -15.29 -23.06
C CYS A 283 -10.14 -14.20 -22.77
N TRP A 284 -11.41 -14.52 -22.94
CA TRP A 284 -12.54 -13.68 -22.54
C TRP A 284 -13.39 -14.40 -21.50
N VAL A 285 -13.73 -13.69 -20.40
CA VAL A 285 -14.56 -14.24 -19.33
C VAL A 285 -15.92 -13.57 -19.35
N PHE A 286 -16.98 -14.35 -19.27
CA PHE A 286 -18.37 -13.88 -19.27
C PHE A 286 -18.89 -13.76 -17.85
N VAL A 287 -19.23 -12.53 -17.44
CA VAL A 287 -19.55 -12.18 -16.08
C VAL A 287 -20.91 -11.49 -16.02
N GLN A 288 -21.66 -11.73 -14.96
CA GLN A 288 -22.82 -10.92 -14.60
C GLN A 288 -22.69 -10.38 -13.18
N ARG A 289 -23.10 -9.13 -12.97
CA ARG A 289 -23.15 -8.53 -11.64
C ARG A 289 -24.50 -8.78 -11.00
N VAL A 290 -24.50 -9.47 -9.87
CA VAL A 290 -25.72 -9.89 -9.16
C VAL A 290 -25.61 -9.41 -7.71
N ASN A 291 -26.40 -8.42 -7.30
CA ASN A 291 -26.41 -7.91 -5.92
C ASN A 291 -25.04 -7.55 -5.37
N GLY A 292 -24.16 -6.99 -6.20
CA GLY A 292 -22.78 -6.63 -5.83
C GLY A 292 -21.75 -7.75 -6.02
N GLU A 293 -22.19 -8.99 -6.28
CA GLU A 293 -21.31 -10.11 -6.60
C GLU A 293 -20.94 -10.13 -8.09
N PHE A 294 -19.78 -10.70 -8.41
CA PHE A 294 -19.29 -10.99 -9.75
C PHE A 294 -19.46 -12.49 -10.03
N HIS A 295 -20.35 -12.83 -10.92
CA HIS A 295 -20.66 -14.20 -11.33
C HIS A 295 -20.00 -14.45 -12.68
N ALA A 296 -18.81 -15.01 -12.72
CA ALA A 296 -18.17 -15.51 -13.93
C ALA A 296 -18.77 -16.86 -14.29
N PHE A 297 -19.73 -16.87 -15.18
CA PHE A 297 -20.55 -18.05 -15.47
C PHE A 297 -20.08 -18.87 -16.67
N ASP A 298 -19.18 -18.33 -17.50
CA ASP A 298 -18.63 -19.02 -18.68
C ASP A 298 -17.37 -18.30 -19.18
N GLU A 299 -16.60 -18.92 -20.05
CA GLU A 299 -15.40 -18.36 -20.65
C GLU A 299 -15.27 -18.75 -22.13
N LEU A 300 -14.43 -18.00 -22.85
CA LEU A 300 -14.00 -18.30 -24.20
C LEU A 300 -12.50 -18.10 -24.28
N CYS A 301 -11.75 -19.21 -24.38
CA CYS A 301 -10.30 -19.20 -24.48
C CYS A 301 -9.89 -19.95 -25.74
N LEU A 302 -9.31 -19.24 -26.70
CA LEU A 302 -8.91 -19.77 -27.99
C LEU A 302 -7.42 -19.54 -28.22
N ASP A 303 -6.82 -20.49 -28.95
CA ASP A 303 -5.42 -20.43 -29.36
C ASP A 303 -5.28 -19.71 -30.69
N LYS A 304 -4.21 -18.89 -30.81
CA LYS A 304 -3.82 -18.25 -32.09
C LYS A 304 -4.99 -17.59 -32.80
N THR A 305 -5.75 -16.81 -32.07
CA THR A 305 -6.99 -16.20 -32.54
C THR A 305 -6.92 -14.67 -32.45
N ASP A 306 -7.70 -14.00 -33.27
CA ASP A 306 -7.83 -12.55 -33.24
C ASP A 306 -9.20 -12.12 -32.69
N VAL A 307 -9.38 -10.80 -32.52
CA VAL A 307 -10.62 -10.20 -32.00
C VAL A 307 -11.83 -10.51 -32.88
N ASP A 308 -11.64 -10.65 -34.21
CA ASP A 308 -12.73 -10.90 -35.14
C ASP A 308 -13.27 -12.33 -34.95
N GLU A 309 -12.38 -13.30 -34.78
CA GLU A 309 -12.75 -14.69 -34.49
C GLU A 309 -13.39 -14.83 -33.13
N MET A 310 -12.85 -14.16 -32.11
CA MET A 310 -13.42 -14.14 -30.77
C MET A 310 -14.84 -13.53 -30.76
N CYS A 311 -15.08 -12.45 -31.54
CA CYS A 311 -16.41 -11.87 -31.68
C CYS A 311 -17.39 -12.82 -32.35
N ARG A 312 -16.96 -13.54 -33.38
CA ARG A 312 -17.82 -14.55 -34.07
C ARG A 312 -18.19 -15.69 -33.11
N ALA A 313 -17.20 -16.21 -32.34
CA ALA A 313 -17.44 -17.25 -31.36
C ALA A 313 -18.37 -16.78 -30.22
N LEU A 314 -18.25 -15.50 -29.81
CA LEU A 314 -19.15 -14.89 -28.84
C LEU A 314 -20.59 -14.83 -29.39
N ILE A 315 -20.77 -14.37 -30.64
CA ILE A 315 -22.09 -14.27 -31.28
C ILE A 315 -22.75 -15.65 -31.40
N GLU A 316 -21.98 -16.66 -31.76
CA GLU A 316 -22.47 -18.05 -31.84
C GLU A 316 -22.90 -18.57 -30.46
N LYS A 317 -22.10 -18.29 -29.41
CA LYS A 317 -22.37 -18.73 -28.05
C LYS A 317 -23.57 -18.03 -27.42
N PHE A 318 -23.74 -16.73 -27.73
CA PHE A 318 -24.81 -15.90 -27.19
C PHE A 318 -25.63 -15.25 -28.32
N PRO A 319 -26.55 -15.97 -28.96
CA PRO A 319 -27.45 -15.39 -29.97
C PRO A 319 -28.20 -14.18 -29.40
N LYS A 320 -28.58 -13.24 -30.27
CA LYS A 320 -29.19 -11.95 -29.93
C LYS A 320 -30.41 -12.10 -29.00
N GLU A 321 -31.19 -13.14 -29.18
CA GLU A 321 -32.40 -13.42 -28.41
C GLU A 321 -32.11 -13.66 -26.91
N LYS A 322 -30.89 -14.10 -26.58
CA LYS A 322 -30.44 -14.33 -25.21
C LYS A 322 -29.86 -13.07 -24.54
N ILE A 323 -29.63 -11.99 -25.29
CA ILE A 323 -29.00 -10.76 -24.79
C ILE A 323 -30.04 -9.63 -24.77
N LYS A 324 -30.88 -9.62 -23.75
CA LYS A 324 -31.97 -8.65 -23.62
C LYS A 324 -31.54 -7.28 -23.07
N HIS A 325 -30.45 -7.22 -22.29
CA HIS A 325 -30.00 -6.03 -21.58
C HIS A 325 -28.61 -5.54 -22.01
N GLY A 326 -28.20 -5.98 -23.21
CA GLY A 326 -26.97 -5.52 -23.88
C GLY A 326 -25.68 -6.14 -23.34
N ILE A 327 -24.58 -5.73 -23.97
CA ILE A 327 -23.22 -6.19 -23.71
C ILE A 327 -22.38 -5.05 -23.19
N ILE A 328 -21.64 -5.28 -22.09
CA ILE A 328 -20.68 -4.36 -21.54
C ILE A 328 -19.29 -4.99 -21.65
N ILE A 329 -18.43 -4.36 -22.45
CA ILE A 329 -17.06 -4.83 -22.67
C ILE A 329 -16.19 -4.24 -21.58
N ASN A 330 -15.47 -5.10 -20.85
CA ASN A 330 -14.51 -4.77 -19.82
C ASN A 330 -13.13 -5.31 -20.20
N GLY A 331 -12.08 -4.98 -19.45
CA GLY A 331 -10.74 -5.56 -19.61
C GLY A 331 -9.62 -4.53 -19.56
N ASP A 332 -8.48 -4.88 -20.14
CA ASP A 332 -7.27 -4.08 -20.16
C ASP A 332 -7.47 -2.76 -20.92
N ALA A 333 -7.19 -1.63 -20.27
CA ALA A 333 -7.32 -0.29 -20.87
C ALA A 333 -6.34 -0.05 -22.01
N SER A 334 -5.19 -0.74 -22.06
CA SER A 334 -4.17 -0.58 -23.11
C SER A 334 -4.66 -0.99 -24.50
N ALA A 335 -5.63 -1.88 -24.55
CA ALA A 335 -6.26 -2.29 -25.82
C ALA A 335 -7.04 -1.16 -26.52
N GLY A 336 -7.34 -0.08 -25.82
CA GLY A 336 -7.91 1.16 -26.38
C GLY A 336 -6.87 2.14 -26.93
N PHE A 337 -5.60 1.97 -26.58
CA PHE A 337 -4.51 2.91 -26.88
C PHE A 337 -3.32 2.12 -27.44
N ASN A 338 -3.30 1.82 -28.72
CA ASN A 338 -2.14 1.15 -29.31
C ASN A 338 -0.99 2.10 -29.59
N HIS A 339 0.18 1.69 -29.14
CA HIS A 339 1.58 1.98 -29.49
C HIS A 339 2.30 3.13 -28.79
N VAL A 340 3.32 2.72 -28.05
CA VAL A 340 4.44 3.53 -27.61
C VAL A 340 5.16 4.11 -28.83
N GLY A 341 5.15 5.45 -29.00
CA GLY A 341 5.94 6.13 -30.03
C GLY A 341 5.19 6.91 -31.11
N VAL A 342 3.88 7.09 -31.01
CA VAL A 342 3.05 7.71 -32.06
C VAL A 342 2.79 9.20 -31.80
N THR A 343 2.89 10.03 -32.84
CA THR A 343 2.63 11.48 -32.81
C THR A 343 1.16 11.82 -32.61
N VAL A 344 0.82 13.10 -32.26
CA VAL A 344 -0.55 13.54 -31.96
C VAL A 344 -1.52 13.33 -33.16
N GLU A 345 -1.00 13.41 -34.39
CA GLU A 345 -1.79 13.18 -35.64
C GLU A 345 -2.10 11.70 -35.89
N ASP A 346 -1.22 10.81 -35.43
CA ASP A 346 -1.41 9.37 -35.53
C ASP A 346 -2.35 8.84 -34.43
N LYS A 347 -2.45 9.49 -33.26
CA LYS A 347 -3.42 9.13 -32.20
C LYS A 347 -4.87 9.16 -32.69
N ALA A 348 -5.25 10.12 -33.50
CA ALA A 348 -6.62 10.23 -34.03
C ALA A 348 -6.95 9.14 -35.10
N LYS A 349 -5.92 8.55 -35.73
CA LYS A 349 -6.06 7.38 -36.63
C LYS A 349 -6.07 6.07 -35.81
N ASP A 350 -5.31 6.01 -34.70
CA ASP A 350 -5.19 4.84 -33.85
C ASP A 350 -6.45 4.57 -33.00
N GLU A 351 -7.15 5.62 -32.53
CA GLU A 351 -8.42 5.45 -31.81
C GLU A 351 -9.48 4.77 -32.68
N ARG A 352 -9.42 4.96 -34.01
CA ARG A 352 -10.32 4.30 -34.98
C ARG A 352 -9.97 2.84 -35.23
N ASN A 353 -8.76 2.42 -34.90
CA ASN A 353 -8.25 1.05 -35.10
C ASN A 353 -8.01 0.27 -33.83
N SER A 354 -8.39 0.82 -32.64
CA SER A 354 -8.24 0.10 -31.39
C SER A 354 -9.02 -1.22 -31.40
N LEU A 355 -8.53 -2.21 -30.64
CA LEU A 355 -9.20 -3.51 -30.55
C LEU A 355 -10.63 -3.36 -30.00
N TYR A 356 -10.86 -2.42 -29.08
CA TYR A 356 -12.21 -2.08 -28.60
C TYR A 356 -13.10 -1.51 -29.70
N THR A 357 -12.56 -0.68 -30.60
CA THR A 357 -13.32 -0.13 -31.73
C THR A 357 -13.72 -1.22 -32.70
N LYS A 358 -12.82 -2.16 -33.01
CA LYS A 358 -13.14 -3.33 -33.87
C LYS A 358 -14.24 -4.19 -33.23
N MET A 359 -14.09 -4.52 -31.98
CA MET A 359 -15.07 -5.30 -31.20
C MET A 359 -16.44 -4.61 -31.15
N LEU A 360 -16.47 -3.29 -30.85
CA LEU A 360 -17.70 -2.50 -30.85
C LEU A 360 -18.40 -2.55 -32.22
N ASN A 361 -17.65 -2.36 -33.30
CA ASN A 361 -18.21 -2.36 -34.66
C ASN A 361 -18.85 -3.72 -35.04
N LEU A 362 -18.20 -4.83 -34.67
CA LEU A 362 -18.72 -6.17 -34.92
C LEU A 362 -19.96 -6.47 -34.07
N LEU A 363 -19.86 -6.26 -32.76
CA LEU A 363 -20.94 -6.60 -31.85
C LEU A 363 -22.16 -5.69 -32.03
N ARG A 364 -21.97 -4.39 -32.37
CA ARG A 364 -23.08 -3.45 -32.63
C ARG A 364 -23.87 -3.80 -33.90
N ARG A 365 -23.23 -4.40 -34.88
CA ARG A 365 -23.94 -4.90 -36.09
C ARG A 365 -24.91 -6.00 -35.72
N GLU A 366 -24.57 -6.88 -34.79
CA GLU A 366 -25.40 -8.01 -34.39
C GLU A 366 -26.43 -7.60 -33.33
N TYR A 367 -25.99 -6.99 -32.24
CA TYR A 367 -26.82 -6.74 -31.03
C TYR A 367 -27.52 -5.37 -31.07
N GLY A 368 -27.13 -4.45 -31.95
CA GLY A 368 -27.61 -3.08 -32.01
C GLY A 368 -26.65 -2.07 -31.34
N HIS A 369 -26.65 -0.84 -31.89
CA HIS A 369 -25.69 0.20 -31.53
C HIS A 369 -25.76 0.56 -30.02
N ASP A 370 -26.97 0.71 -29.48
CA ASP A 370 -27.19 1.17 -28.12
C ASP A 370 -27.06 0.05 -27.09
N ASN A 371 -26.99 -1.19 -27.55
CA ASN A 371 -26.88 -2.38 -26.71
C ASN A 371 -25.43 -2.80 -26.42
N VAL A 372 -24.40 -2.14 -26.98
CA VAL A 372 -23.01 -2.51 -26.79
C VAL A 372 -22.18 -1.28 -26.42
N ARG A 373 -21.54 -1.33 -25.25
CA ARG A 373 -20.69 -0.27 -24.75
C ARG A 373 -19.41 -0.80 -24.10
N VAL A 374 -18.38 0.04 -24.01
CA VAL A 374 -17.13 -0.25 -23.28
C VAL A 374 -17.17 0.40 -21.90
N ALA A 375 -16.72 -0.32 -20.90
CA ALA A 375 -16.59 0.14 -19.50
C ALA A 375 -15.24 -0.33 -18.94
N THR A 376 -14.20 0.48 -19.16
CA THR A 376 -12.82 0.23 -18.71
C THR A 376 -12.26 1.45 -17.99
N ASN A 377 -11.16 1.28 -17.26
CA ASN A 377 -10.42 2.38 -16.70
C ASN A 377 -9.84 3.28 -17.82
N LYS A 378 -9.57 4.56 -17.53
CA LYS A 378 -8.89 5.47 -18.47
C LYS A 378 -7.44 5.08 -18.76
N GLY A 379 -6.84 4.26 -17.92
CA GLY A 379 -5.49 3.70 -18.03
C GLY A 379 -5.39 2.52 -17.07
N ASN A 380 -4.44 1.62 -17.30
CA ASN A 380 -4.28 0.44 -16.44
C ASN A 380 -3.90 0.86 -15.01
N PRO A 381 -4.63 0.36 -14.01
CA PRO A 381 -4.20 0.49 -12.63
C PRO A 381 -2.88 -0.26 -12.41
N ALA A 382 -2.11 0.14 -11.37
CA ALA A 382 -0.94 -0.64 -10.96
C ALA A 382 -1.35 -2.10 -10.68
N ILE A 383 -0.54 -3.05 -11.13
CA ILE A 383 -0.81 -4.50 -10.99
C ILE A 383 -1.11 -4.87 -9.53
N SER A 384 -0.31 -4.35 -8.57
CA SER A 384 -0.54 -4.58 -7.15
C SER A 384 -1.92 -4.13 -6.68
N ARG A 385 -2.36 -2.92 -7.08
CA ARG A 385 -3.69 -2.41 -6.72
C ARG A 385 -4.80 -3.29 -7.28
N ARG A 386 -4.68 -3.71 -8.53
CA ARG A 386 -5.65 -4.57 -9.19
C ARG A 386 -5.78 -5.93 -8.50
N ILE A 387 -4.63 -6.53 -8.12
CA ILE A 387 -4.59 -7.78 -7.35
C ILE A 387 -5.28 -7.59 -5.99
N GLU A 388 -4.97 -6.53 -5.28
CA GLU A 388 -5.54 -6.22 -3.97
C GLU A 388 -7.06 -6.02 -4.05
N SER A 389 -7.55 -5.26 -5.04
CA SER A 389 -8.99 -5.10 -5.30
C SER A 389 -9.68 -6.44 -5.56
N PHE A 390 -9.04 -7.31 -6.34
CA PHE A 390 -9.56 -8.63 -6.67
C PHE A 390 -9.60 -9.54 -5.44
N LYS A 391 -8.50 -9.66 -4.70
CA LYS A 391 -8.41 -10.48 -3.48
C LYS A 391 -9.44 -10.09 -2.44
N ALA A 392 -9.64 -8.78 -2.23
CA ALA A 392 -10.64 -8.27 -1.29
C ALA A 392 -12.08 -8.70 -1.67
N LYS A 393 -12.36 -8.96 -2.96
CA LYS A 393 -13.66 -9.45 -3.44
C LYS A 393 -13.74 -10.97 -3.53
N VAL A 394 -12.61 -11.65 -3.68
CA VAL A 394 -12.54 -13.12 -3.59
C VAL A 394 -12.94 -13.59 -2.19
N CYS A 395 -12.31 -13.03 -1.17
CA CYS A 395 -12.68 -13.26 0.23
C CYS A 395 -12.07 -12.13 1.08
N ASN A 396 -12.91 -11.28 1.69
CA ASN A 396 -12.44 -10.23 2.58
C ASN A 396 -12.08 -10.78 3.97
N ALA A 397 -11.54 -9.94 4.85
CA ALA A 397 -11.15 -10.35 6.19
C ALA A 397 -12.31 -10.68 7.14
N ASN A 398 -13.57 -10.45 6.71
CA ASN A 398 -14.78 -10.95 7.38
C ASN A 398 -15.19 -12.35 6.89
N GLY A 399 -14.49 -12.90 5.88
CA GLY A 399 -14.88 -14.16 5.24
C GLY A 399 -16.00 -14.01 4.20
N GLU A 400 -16.35 -12.77 3.81
CA GLU A 400 -17.38 -12.52 2.81
C GLU A 400 -16.79 -12.63 1.40
N MET A 401 -17.52 -13.29 0.52
CA MET A 401 -17.11 -13.58 -0.86
C MET A 401 -18.03 -12.88 -1.85
N TYR A 402 -17.45 -12.27 -2.87
CA TYR A 402 -18.18 -11.52 -3.90
C TYR A 402 -17.76 -11.91 -5.33
N VAL A 403 -16.78 -12.79 -5.49
CA VAL A 403 -16.36 -13.34 -6.79
C VAL A 403 -16.62 -14.84 -6.80
N TYR A 404 -17.41 -15.26 -7.78
CA TYR A 404 -17.76 -16.66 -7.98
C TYR A 404 -17.57 -17.07 -9.42
N LEU A 405 -17.03 -18.28 -9.61
CA LEU A 405 -16.77 -18.85 -10.92
C LEU A 405 -17.58 -20.15 -11.09
N ASP A 406 -18.17 -20.31 -12.27
CA ASP A 406 -18.76 -21.58 -12.68
C ASP A 406 -17.66 -22.61 -12.99
N PRO A 407 -17.86 -23.90 -12.70
CA PRO A 407 -16.92 -24.96 -13.09
C PRO A 407 -16.53 -24.95 -14.57
N ARG A 408 -17.36 -24.39 -15.46
CA ARG A 408 -17.07 -24.22 -16.91
C ARG A 408 -15.95 -23.22 -17.19
N CYS A 409 -15.63 -22.32 -16.25
CA CYS A 409 -14.50 -21.41 -16.35
C CYS A 409 -13.19 -22.12 -15.99
N GLU A 410 -12.91 -23.27 -16.59
CA GLU A 410 -11.78 -24.14 -16.22
C GLU A 410 -10.44 -23.43 -16.34
N ARG A 411 -10.23 -22.65 -17.42
CA ARG A 411 -8.96 -21.94 -17.65
C ARG A 411 -8.76 -20.79 -16.68
N THR A 412 -9.82 -20.02 -16.42
CA THR A 412 -9.80 -18.94 -15.43
C THR A 412 -9.53 -19.49 -14.02
N ILE A 413 -10.18 -20.60 -13.66
CA ILE A 413 -9.96 -21.26 -12.35
C ILE A 413 -8.52 -21.77 -12.25
N GLN A 414 -8.00 -22.43 -13.29
CA GLN A 414 -6.62 -22.91 -13.31
C GLN A 414 -5.61 -21.76 -13.21
N CYS A 415 -5.85 -20.67 -13.94
CA CYS A 415 -5.03 -19.47 -13.87
C CYS A 415 -4.99 -18.93 -12.43
N ILE A 416 -6.13 -18.67 -11.80
CA ILE A 416 -6.19 -18.13 -10.45
C ILE A 416 -5.53 -19.05 -9.41
N LYS A 417 -5.74 -20.37 -9.50
CA LYS A 417 -5.18 -21.35 -8.57
C LYS A 417 -3.66 -21.53 -8.68
N ASN A 418 -3.07 -21.24 -9.84
CA ASN A 418 -1.66 -21.52 -10.11
C ASN A 418 -0.78 -20.27 -10.26
N LEU A 419 -1.36 -19.09 -10.48
CA LEU A 419 -0.61 -17.86 -10.68
C LEU A 419 0.21 -17.50 -9.44
N ARG A 420 1.53 -17.36 -9.60
CA ARG A 420 2.47 -17.09 -8.52
C ARG A 420 3.19 -15.77 -8.73
N TYR A 421 3.60 -15.18 -7.63
CA TYR A 421 4.56 -14.10 -7.67
C TYR A 421 5.95 -14.63 -8.02
N LYS A 422 6.67 -13.89 -8.85
CA LYS A 422 8.09 -14.07 -9.03
C LYS A 422 8.81 -13.60 -7.77
N ASP A 423 9.76 -14.39 -7.27
CA ASP A 423 10.43 -14.11 -6.01
C ASP A 423 10.94 -12.66 -5.90
N GLY A 424 10.49 -11.97 -4.86
CA GLY A 424 10.93 -10.63 -4.50
C GLY A 424 10.35 -9.47 -5.33
N CYS A 425 9.42 -9.70 -6.25
CA CYS A 425 8.80 -8.63 -7.04
C CYS A 425 7.28 -8.80 -7.21
N ASN A 426 6.61 -7.73 -7.73
CA ASN A 426 5.17 -7.75 -8.02
C ASN A 426 4.85 -8.37 -9.38
N ASP A 427 5.83 -8.92 -10.08
CA ASP A 427 5.62 -9.58 -11.35
C ASP A 427 5.16 -11.02 -11.14
N TYR A 428 4.56 -11.59 -12.16
CA TYR A 428 4.13 -12.98 -12.17
C TYR A 428 5.28 -13.91 -12.59
N ASP A 429 5.33 -15.08 -11.98
CA ASP A 429 6.20 -16.17 -12.41
C ASP A 429 5.47 -16.98 -13.50
N LEU A 430 5.67 -16.56 -14.76
CA LEU A 430 5.01 -17.15 -15.90
C LEU A 430 5.92 -18.18 -16.60
N PRO A 431 5.32 -19.21 -17.22
CA PRO A 431 6.08 -20.19 -17.98
C PRO A 431 6.88 -19.52 -19.11
N SER A 432 8.15 -19.85 -19.22
CA SER A 432 9.00 -19.37 -20.30
C SER A 432 8.62 -20.01 -21.64
N PRO A 433 8.93 -19.36 -22.79
CA PRO A 433 8.69 -19.93 -24.11
C PRO A 433 9.30 -21.33 -24.27
N ALA A 434 10.44 -21.60 -23.63
CA ALA A 434 11.10 -22.91 -23.68
C ALA A 434 10.32 -24.00 -22.89
N GLN A 435 9.68 -23.63 -21.80
CA GLN A 435 8.80 -24.52 -21.03
C GLN A 435 7.51 -24.81 -21.82
N ILE A 436 6.88 -23.78 -22.40
CA ILE A 436 5.69 -23.95 -23.25
C ILE A 436 6.00 -24.82 -24.48
N ALA A 437 7.19 -24.67 -25.09
CA ALA A 437 7.60 -25.51 -26.22
C ALA A 437 7.75 -27.00 -25.84
N LYS A 438 8.13 -27.29 -24.60
CA LYS A 438 8.24 -28.68 -24.08
C LYS A 438 6.89 -29.25 -23.65
N ASP A 439 6.04 -28.42 -23.09
CA ASP A 439 4.70 -28.76 -22.61
C ASP A 439 3.72 -27.63 -22.99
N PRO A 440 3.03 -27.77 -24.15
CA PRO A 440 2.08 -26.76 -24.62
C PRO A 440 0.91 -26.48 -23.66
N SER A 441 0.63 -27.39 -22.70
CA SER A 441 -0.41 -27.15 -21.72
C SER A 441 -0.08 -26.01 -20.76
N GLN A 442 1.23 -25.72 -20.54
CA GLN A 442 1.69 -24.66 -19.64
C GLN A 442 1.31 -23.26 -20.09
N LYS A 443 0.97 -23.02 -21.35
CA LYS A 443 0.48 -21.71 -21.80
C LYS A 443 -0.81 -21.27 -21.08
N TRP A 444 -1.60 -22.23 -20.57
CA TRP A 444 -2.82 -21.96 -19.82
C TRP A 444 -2.54 -21.54 -18.36
N LEU A 445 -1.29 -21.60 -17.91
CA LEU A 445 -0.84 -21.03 -16.64
C LEU A 445 -0.44 -19.55 -16.79
N SER A 446 -0.78 -18.93 -17.93
CA SER A 446 -0.63 -17.50 -18.17
C SER A 446 -1.57 -16.68 -17.28
N ASP A 447 -1.31 -15.38 -17.19
CA ASP A 447 -2.08 -14.42 -16.40
C ASP A 447 -3.34 -13.87 -17.10
N HIS A 448 -3.53 -14.19 -18.40
CA HIS A 448 -4.51 -13.55 -19.27
C HIS A 448 -5.95 -13.56 -18.76
N ALA A 449 -6.45 -14.73 -18.35
CA ALA A 449 -7.82 -14.83 -17.82
C ALA A 449 -7.98 -14.12 -16.47
N PHE A 450 -6.95 -14.16 -15.63
CA PHE A 450 -6.90 -13.42 -14.37
C PHE A 450 -6.86 -11.90 -14.61
N ASP A 451 -6.02 -11.46 -15.54
CA ASP A 451 -5.88 -10.04 -15.89
C ASP A 451 -7.19 -9.47 -16.43
N ALA A 452 -7.87 -10.18 -17.31
CA ALA A 452 -9.20 -9.84 -17.78
C ALA A 452 -10.18 -9.63 -16.63
N LEU A 453 -10.31 -10.62 -15.75
CA LEU A 453 -11.29 -10.60 -14.66
C LEU A 453 -10.93 -9.57 -13.57
N SER A 454 -9.65 -9.47 -13.20
CA SER A 454 -9.20 -8.52 -12.18
C SER A 454 -9.31 -7.07 -12.62
N CYS A 455 -9.13 -6.75 -13.92
CA CYS A 455 -9.39 -5.43 -14.48
C CYS A 455 -10.86 -5.02 -14.34
N MET A 456 -11.79 -5.93 -14.58
CA MET A 456 -13.22 -5.67 -14.38
C MET A 456 -13.54 -5.44 -12.91
N VAL A 457 -13.02 -6.25 -12.00
CA VAL A 457 -13.27 -6.10 -10.57
C VAL A 457 -12.73 -4.76 -10.06
N ASP A 458 -11.49 -4.38 -10.41
CA ASP A 458 -10.93 -3.07 -10.03
C ASP A 458 -11.71 -1.89 -10.63
N TYR A 459 -12.26 -2.02 -11.83
CA TYR A 459 -13.07 -0.97 -12.43
C TYR A 459 -14.34 -0.67 -11.63
N TYR A 460 -15.06 -1.70 -11.19
CA TYR A 460 -16.32 -1.53 -10.45
C TYR A 460 -16.11 -1.32 -8.95
N GLU A 461 -15.13 -1.97 -8.37
CA GLU A 461 -14.89 -2.03 -6.92
C GLU A 461 -13.40 -1.76 -6.59
N PRO A 462 -12.88 -0.58 -6.96
CA PRO A 462 -11.48 -0.25 -6.72
C PRO A 462 -11.20 -0.13 -5.22
N LEU A 463 -10.07 -0.67 -4.77
CA LEU A 463 -9.61 -0.50 -3.40
C LEU A 463 -9.27 0.98 -3.12
N LYS A 464 -9.97 1.60 -2.15
CA LYS A 464 -9.87 3.04 -1.83
C LYS A 464 -9.01 3.32 -0.60
N ILE A 465 -7.82 2.74 -0.54
CA ILE A 465 -6.93 2.91 0.63
C ILE A 465 -6.59 4.39 0.89
N ASP A 466 -6.40 5.21 -0.16
CA ASP A 466 -6.10 6.63 -0.01
C ASP A 466 -7.27 7.46 0.55
N VAL A 467 -8.50 7.08 0.25
CA VAL A 467 -9.70 7.73 0.81
C VAL A 467 -9.86 7.38 2.28
N ILE A 468 -9.50 6.16 2.66
CA ILE A 468 -9.52 5.71 4.05
C ILE A 468 -8.45 6.44 4.86
N LYS A 469 -7.24 6.61 4.33
CA LYS A 469 -6.18 7.43 4.95
C LYS A 469 -6.63 8.87 5.18
N LYS A 470 -7.29 9.51 4.19
CA LYS A 470 -7.81 10.89 4.33
C LYS A 470 -8.95 11.00 5.35
N LYS A 471 -9.87 10.03 5.41
CA LYS A 471 -10.96 10.03 6.43
C LYS A 471 -10.44 9.84 7.85
N ALA A 472 -9.45 8.98 8.07
CA ALA A 472 -8.81 8.83 9.36
C ALA A 472 -8.11 10.10 9.85
N PHE A 473 -7.61 10.92 8.92
CA PHE A 473 -6.97 12.21 9.22
C PHE A 473 -7.99 13.30 9.57
N VAL A 474 -9.15 13.33 8.90
CA VAL A 474 -10.23 14.31 9.13
C VAL A 474 -10.99 14.02 10.44
N GLN A 475 -11.15 12.75 10.83
CA GLN A 475 -11.78 12.40 12.11
C GLN A 475 -10.97 12.81 13.35
N LYS A 476 -9.67 13.09 13.21
CA LYS A 476 -8.84 13.63 14.32
C LYS A 476 -9.19 15.05 14.73
N GLU A 477 -9.86 15.83 13.87
CA GLU A 477 -10.25 17.22 14.19
C GLU A 477 -11.57 17.34 14.98
N LEU A 478 -12.36 16.27 15.13
CA LEU A 478 -13.74 16.38 15.64
C LEU A 478 -13.98 15.90 17.08
N TYR A 479 -13.01 15.35 17.79
CA TYR A 479 -13.21 14.86 19.15
C TYR A 479 -12.20 15.40 20.15
N PHE A 480 -12.31 16.71 20.44
CA PHE A 480 -11.86 17.29 21.70
C PHE A 480 -12.96 18.22 22.22
N ASN A 481 -13.92 17.66 22.91
CA ASN A 481 -14.66 18.40 23.93
C ASN A 481 -14.08 18.04 25.29
N ILE A 482 -13.44 19.07 25.90
CA ILE A 482 -13.24 19.43 27.31
C ILE A 482 -13.18 18.27 28.33
#